data_e7d77e2865b66fd0b370767e7a38b088
#
_entry.id   e7d77e2865b66fd0b370767e7a38b088
#
_cell.length_a   1.000
_cell.length_b   1.000
_cell.length_c   1.000
_cell.angle_alpha   90.00
_cell.angle_beta   90.00
_cell.angle_gamma   90.00
#
_symmetry.space_group_name_H-M   'P 1'
#
loop_
_entity.id
_entity.type
_entity.pdbx_description
1 polymer ?
#
loop_
_entity_poly.entity_id
_entity_poly.type
_entity_poly.pdbx_seq_one_letter_code
_entity_poly.pdbx_strand_id
1 'polypeptide(L)'
;GADVTPAGLPFVPNMPTEEIFTAPRWDGVNGRVYAALPLALDGNLVRNFYLDFQNGKIVNVHAEEGEEFLRNSIQLDEGSSYLGEVALVPYNSPIRNSGILFFNTLFDENASCHLAFGSAYPTCVRGGEHMSEEKQKEAGLNQSANHVDFMVGTSDLSIVGTTHDGTEVPVFVDGNFAF
;
A
#
# COMPACT_ATOMS: atom_id res chain seq x y z
N GLY A 1 -4.98 -13.71 -4.08
CA GLY A 1 -4.57 -14.74 -5.02
C GLY A 1 -4.02 -15.99 -4.39
N ALA A 2 -3.88 -17.04 -5.17
CA ALA A 2 -3.19 -18.26 -4.73
C ALA A 2 -1.70 -18.14 -5.02
N ASP A 3 -0.90 -18.71 -4.12
CA ASP A 3 0.54 -18.82 -4.25
C ASP A 3 0.97 -20.29 -4.13
N VAL A 4 2.23 -20.60 -4.33
CA VAL A 4 2.74 -21.96 -4.34
C VAL A 4 3.97 -22.06 -3.43
N THR A 5 3.93 -22.99 -2.47
CA THR A 5 5.08 -23.26 -1.61
C THR A 5 6.29 -23.76 -2.41
N PRO A 6 7.52 -23.73 -1.88
CA PRO A 6 8.69 -24.33 -2.52
C PRO A 6 8.52 -25.83 -2.86
N ALA A 7 7.62 -26.54 -2.17
CA ALA A 7 7.26 -27.93 -2.44
C ALA A 7 6.17 -28.10 -3.51
N GLY A 8 5.72 -27.01 -4.16
CA GLY A 8 4.70 -27.04 -5.21
C GLY A 8 3.26 -27.15 -4.71
N LEU A 9 3.00 -26.92 -3.43
CA LEU A 9 1.65 -26.99 -2.86
C LEU A 9 0.97 -25.61 -3.00
N PRO A 10 -0.23 -25.52 -3.60
CA PRO A 10 -0.96 -24.28 -3.67
C PRO A 10 -1.50 -23.86 -2.29
N PHE A 11 -1.47 -22.57 -2.00
CA PHE A 11 -2.06 -21.99 -0.78
C PHE A 11 -2.58 -20.57 -1.05
N VAL A 12 -3.42 -20.09 -0.17
CA VAL A 12 -3.88 -18.69 -0.17
C VAL A 12 -3.16 -17.98 0.97
N PRO A 13 -2.25 -17.04 0.69
CA PRO A 13 -1.43 -16.39 1.71
C PRO A 13 -2.23 -15.49 2.65
N ASN A 14 -3.30 -14.87 2.14
CA ASN A 14 -4.18 -14.00 2.89
C ASN A 14 -5.66 -14.32 2.61
N MET A 15 -6.52 -14.20 3.62
CA MET A 15 -7.95 -14.36 3.50
C MET A 15 -8.64 -13.47 4.55
N PRO A 16 -9.47 -12.50 4.13
CA PRO A 16 -9.94 -12.28 2.76
C PRO A 16 -8.86 -11.76 1.80
N THR A 17 -9.13 -11.80 0.48
CA THR A 17 -8.26 -11.27 -0.57
C THR A 17 -9.16 -10.49 -1.55
N GLU A 18 -9.42 -9.22 -1.23
CA GLU A 18 -10.30 -8.34 -2.02
C GLU A 18 -9.48 -7.37 -2.89
N GLU A 19 -8.17 -7.44 -2.83
CA GLU A 19 -7.27 -6.47 -3.43
C GLU A 19 -6.68 -6.92 -4.76
N ILE A 20 -6.33 -5.91 -5.56
CA ILE A 20 -5.38 -6.01 -6.67
C ILE A 20 -4.24 -5.05 -6.35
N PHE A 21 -3.02 -5.55 -6.20
CA PHE A 21 -1.90 -4.71 -5.81
C PHE A 21 -0.74 -4.75 -6.80
N THR A 22 0.10 -3.73 -6.72
CA THR A 22 1.39 -3.61 -7.42
C THR A 22 2.34 -2.74 -6.61
N ALA A 23 3.62 -2.76 -6.99
CA ALA A 23 4.60 -1.83 -6.41
C ALA A 23 4.62 -0.52 -7.21
N PRO A 24 4.54 0.65 -6.56
CA PRO A 24 4.87 1.91 -7.20
C PRO A 24 6.37 1.97 -7.46
N ARG A 25 6.79 2.75 -8.45
CA ARG A 25 8.21 3.05 -8.63
C ARG A 25 8.70 3.84 -7.40
N TRP A 26 9.71 3.31 -6.70
CA TRP A 26 10.15 3.83 -5.39
C TRP A 26 10.48 5.32 -5.38
N ASP A 27 11.04 5.86 -6.49
CA ASP A 27 11.44 7.26 -6.64
C ASP A 27 10.40 8.13 -7.37
N GLY A 28 9.21 7.58 -7.70
CA GLY A 28 8.21 8.24 -8.54
C GLY A 28 7.05 8.91 -7.81
N VAL A 29 6.92 8.68 -6.51
CA VAL A 29 5.74 9.14 -5.73
C VAL A 29 5.89 10.60 -5.32
N ASN A 30 4.85 11.41 -5.55
CA ASN A 30 4.80 12.82 -5.16
C ASN A 30 3.40 13.21 -4.71
N GLY A 31 3.29 14.09 -3.72
CA GLY A 31 2.03 14.64 -3.23
C GLY A 31 1.70 14.25 -1.79
N ARG A 32 0.49 14.55 -1.36
CA ARG A 32 -0.01 14.26 -0.01
C ARG A 32 -1.04 13.15 -0.03
N VAL A 33 -0.95 12.26 0.94
CA VAL A 33 -1.91 11.18 1.16
C VAL A 33 -2.43 11.25 2.60
N TYR A 34 -3.75 11.20 2.75
CA TYR A 34 -4.43 11.12 4.04
C TYR A 34 -4.86 9.69 4.31
N ALA A 35 -4.66 9.22 5.54
CA ALA A 35 -5.23 7.95 5.97
C ALA A 35 -6.76 8.09 6.14
N ALA A 36 -7.49 7.13 5.59
CA ALA A 36 -8.95 7.07 5.68
C ALA A 36 -9.44 6.30 6.92
N LEU A 37 -8.58 5.43 7.48
CA LEU A 37 -8.86 4.63 8.67
C LEU A 37 -7.71 4.74 9.67
N PRO A 38 -7.97 4.49 10.97
CA PRO A 38 -6.91 4.35 11.95
C PRO A 38 -5.96 3.19 11.60
N LEU A 39 -4.68 3.35 11.91
CA LEU A 39 -3.66 2.33 11.74
C LEU A 39 -3.28 1.75 13.11
N ALA A 40 -3.38 0.43 13.25
CA ALA A 40 -2.83 -0.30 14.39
C ALA A 40 -1.36 -0.66 14.10
N LEU A 41 -0.42 -0.02 14.78
CA LEU A 41 1.01 -0.15 14.57
C LEU A 41 1.70 -0.61 15.86
N ASP A 42 2.20 -1.85 15.88
CA ASP A 42 2.91 -2.43 17.03
C ASP A 42 2.17 -2.27 18.37
N GLY A 43 0.85 -2.49 18.35
CA GLY A 43 -0.01 -2.35 19.53
C GLY A 43 -0.39 -0.91 19.88
N ASN A 44 0.08 0.07 19.11
CA ASN A 44 -0.28 1.48 19.24
C ASN A 44 -1.27 1.87 18.13
N LEU A 45 -2.05 2.92 18.40
CA LEU A 45 -3.02 3.42 17.45
C LEU A 45 -2.56 4.75 16.87
N VAL A 46 -2.54 4.84 15.54
CA VAL A 46 -2.25 6.10 14.81
C VAL A 46 -3.53 6.57 14.16
N ARG A 47 -3.93 7.83 14.40
CA ARG A 47 -5.18 8.39 13.92
C ARG A 47 -5.00 9.71 13.19
N ASN A 48 -5.87 9.93 12.19
CA ASN A 48 -5.99 11.21 11.47
C ASN A 48 -4.62 11.71 11.01
N PHE A 49 -3.93 10.85 10.24
CA PHE A 49 -2.59 11.15 9.79
C PHE A 49 -2.51 11.39 8.27
N TYR A 50 -1.45 12.08 7.87
CA TYR A 50 -1.07 12.22 6.48
C TYR A 50 0.45 12.11 6.30
N LEU A 51 0.83 11.73 5.08
CA LEU A 51 2.21 11.65 4.63
C LEU A 51 2.39 12.53 3.40
N ASP A 52 3.46 13.33 3.36
CA ASP A 52 3.88 14.07 2.17
C ASP A 52 5.06 13.36 1.51
N PHE A 53 4.94 13.15 0.20
CA PHE A 53 5.97 12.51 -0.62
C PHE A 53 6.61 13.50 -1.58
N GLN A 54 7.92 13.39 -1.74
CA GLN A 54 8.69 14.10 -2.75
C GLN A 54 9.74 13.17 -3.36
N ASN A 55 9.67 12.94 -4.67
CA ASN A 55 10.54 12.00 -5.39
C ASN A 55 10.62 10.64 -4.69
N GLY A 56 9.48 10.10 -4.32
CA GLY A 56 9.30 8.82 -3.64
C GLY A 56 9.43 8.87 -2.13
N LYS A 57 10.20 9.81 -1.58
CA LYS A 57 10.51 9.87 -0.15
C LYS A 57 9.42 10.57 0.65
N ILE A 58 9.08 10.01 1.81
CA ILE A 58 8.28 10.69 2.83
C ILE A 58 9.09 11.83 3.42
N VAL A 59 8.65 13.08 3.18
CA VAL A 59 9.33 14.29 3.64
C VAL A 59 8.63 14.97 4.80
N ASN A 60 7.35 14.66 5.03
CA ASN A 60 6.59 15.15 6.16
C ASN A 60 5.61 14.10 6.66
N VAL A 61 5.42 14.05 7.97
CA VAL A 61 4.52 13.15 8.69
C VAL A 61 3.75 13.96 9.70
N HIS A 62 2.44 13.77 9.75
CA HIS A 62 1.61 14.32 10.81
C HIS A 62 0.53 13.32 11.22
N ALA A 63 0.26 13.22 12.53
CA ALA A 63 -0.87 12.48 13.08
C ALA A 63 -1.41 13.22 14.32
N GLU A 64 -2.73 13.18 14.52
CA GLU A 64 -3.34 13.73 15.74
C GLU A 64 -3.06 12.83 16.95
N GLU A 65 -2.93 11.51 16.72
CA GLU A 65 -2.62 10.51 17.74
C GLU A 65 -1.57 9.54 17.19
N GLY A 66 -0.56 9.21 17.99
CA GLY A 66 0.44 8.19 17.65
C GLY A 66 1.50 8.63 16.65
N GLU A 67 1.72 9.92 16.39
CA GLU A 67 2.70 10.44 15.45
C GLU A 67 4.12 9.91 15.70
N GLU A 68 4.53 9.77 16.95
CA GLU A 68 5.85 9.27 17.32
C GLU A 68 6.07 7.82 16.83
N PHE A 69 5.07 6.96 17.00
CA PHE A 69 5.14 5.57 16.53
C PHE A 69 5.25 5.48 15.02
N LEU A 70 4.47 6.31 14.29
CA LEU A 70 4.52 6.39 12.84
C LEU A 70 5.90 6.88 12.36
N ARG A 71 6.45 7.91 12.98
CA ARG A 71 7.79 8.43 12.66
C ARG A 71 8.88 7.40 12.92
N ASN A 72 8.82 6.68 14.02
CA ASN A 72 9.78 5.64 14.36
C ASN A 72 9.75 4.50 13.32
N SER A 73 8.56 4.10 12.89
CA SER A 73 8.40 3.07 11.85
C SER A 73 8.95 3.53 10.49
N ILE A 74 8.68 4.77 10.08
CA ILE A 74 9.19 5.36 8.82
C ILE A 74 10.71 5.54 8.85
N GLN A 75 11.32 5.63 10.02
CA GLN A 75 12.77 5.83 10.23
C GLN A 75 13.53 4.53 10.55
N LEU A 76 12.87 3.37 10.50
CA LEU A 76 13.49 2.09 10.83
C LEU A 76 14.73 1.80 9.97
N ASP A 77 14.63 2.02 8.68
CA ASP A 77 15.73 1.99 7.71
C ASP A 77 15.49 3.02 6.58
N GLU A 78 16.41 3.11 5.62
CA GLU A 78 16.27 4.04 4.50
C GLU A 78 15.01 3.76 3.67
N GLY A 79 14.73 2.48 3.38
CA GLY A 79 13.60 2.04 2.56
C GLY A 79 12.25 2.27 3.23
N SER A 80 12.18 2.30 4.57
CA SER A 80 10.95 2.57 5.33
C SER A 80 10.33 3.93 5.02
N SER A 81 11.10 4.86 4.44
CA SER A 81 10.59 6.18 4.04
C SER A 81 10.05 6.26 2.62
N TYR A 82 9.89 5.12 1.92
CA TYR A 82 9.36 5.03 0.55
C TYR A 82 8.20 4.06 0.48
N LEU A 83 7.33 4.21 -0.54
CA LEU A 83 6.27 3.23 -0.75
C LEU A 83 6.82 1.93 -1.36
N GLY A 84 6.25 0.81 -0.91
CA GLY A 84 6.44 -0.54 -1.46
C GLY A 84 5.19 -1.09 -2.14
N GLU A 85 4.00 -0.55 -1.81
CA GLU A 85 2.76 -1.07 -2.35
C GLU A 85 1.73 0.01 -2.67
N VAL A 86 0.96 -0.27 -3.72
CA VAL A 86 -0.32 0.40 -4.06
C VAL A 86 -1.34 -0.71 -4.29
N ALA A 87 -2.38 -0.75 -3.47
CA ALA A 87 -3.44 -1.74 -3.55
C ALA A 87 -4.80 -1.10 -3.83
N LEU A 88 -5.54 -1.72 -4.71
CA LEU A 88 -6.87 -1.30 -5.14
C LEU A 88 -7.92 -2.25 -4.56
N VAL A 89 -8.77 -1.72 -3.72
CA VAL A 89 -9.91 -2.40 -3.09
C VAL A 89 -11.13 -1.52 -3.28
N PRO A 90 -12.23 -2.01 -3.88
CA PRO A 90 -13.43 -1.20 -4.02
C PRO A 90 -14.00 -0.80 -2.66
N TYR A 91 -14.49 0.42 -2.56
CA TYR A 91 -15.15 0.90 -1.34
C TYR A 91 -16.33 -0.03 -0.93
N ASN A 92 -17.02 -0.59 -1.91
CA ASN A 92 -18.05 -1.61 -1.71
C ASN A 92 -17.43 -3.01 -1.58
N SER A 93 -16.59 -3.23 -0.58
CA SER A 93 -16.02 -4.55 -0.25
C SER A 93 -16.77 -5.22 0.89
N PRO A 94 -16.74 -6.58 0.99
CA PRO A 94 -17.37 -7.31 2.10
C PRO A 94 -16.84 -6.87 3.47
N ILE A 95 -15.54 -6.63 3.58
CA ILE A 95 -14.91 -6.18 4.84
C ILE A 95 -15.39 -4.78 5.21
N ARG A 96 -15.39 -3.83 4.27
CA ARG A 96 -15.92 -2.48 4.51
C ARG A 96 -17.38 -2.51 4.91
N ASN A 97 -18.19 -3.32 4.23
CA ASN A 97 -19.61 -3.43 4.45
C ASN A 97 -19.96 -4.08 5.81
N SER A 98 -19.02 -4.79 6.42
CA SER A 98 -19.22 -5.31 7.80
C SER A 98 -19.30 -4.19 8.84
N GLY A 99 -18.73 -3.01 8.55
CA GLY A 99 -18.65 -1.88 9.47
C GLY A 99 -17.72 -2.13 10.66
N ILE A 100 -16.90 -3.19 10.63
CA ILE A 100 -16.01 -3.59 11.71
C ILE A 100 -14.59 -3.12 11.37
N LEU A 101 -13.95 -2.42 12.30
CA LEU A 101 -12.51 -2.20 12.31
C LEU A 101 -11.88 -3.27 13.20
N PHE A 102 -11.05 -4.13 12.60
CA PHE A 102 -10.51 -5.32 13.27
C PHE A 102 -9.28 -5.01 14.10
N PHE A 103 -8.61 -3.88 13.86
CA PHE A 103 -7.27 -3.55 14.38
C PHE A 103 -6.25 -4.63 14.04
N ASN A 104 -6.43 -5.22 12.88
CA ASN A 104 -5.56 -6.22 12.29
C ASN A 104 -5.42 -5.89 10.80
N THR A 105 -4.22 -5.52 10.39
CA THR A 105 -3.93 -5.02 9.05
C THR A 105 -4.33 -6.02 7.97
N LEU A 106 -4.11 -7.33 8.17
CA LEU A 106 -4.51 -8.38 7.22
C LEU A 106 -6.02 -8.40 6.90
N PHE A 107 -6.86 -7.91 7.81
CA PHE A 107 -8.29 -7.77 7.56
C PHE A 107 -8.63 -6.36 7.08
N ASP A 108 -8.11 -5.33 7.76
CA ASP A 108 -8.49 -3.94 7.52
C ASP A 108 -8.01 -3.42 6.16
N GLU A 109 -6.91 -3.93 5.62
CA GLU A 109 -6.41 -3.62 4.28
C GLU A 109 -7.44 -3.98 3.18
N ASN A 110 -8.24 -5.02 3.40
CA ASN A 110 -9.29 -5.45 2.47
C ASN A 110 -10.58 -4.61 2.57
N ALA A 111 -10.62 -3.62 3.44
CA ALA A 111 -11.73 -2.67 3.55
C ALA A 111 -11.60 -1.45 2.62
N SER A 112 -10.42 -1.22 2.02
CA SER A 112 -10.14 0.04 1.35
C SER A 112 -8.92 -0.05 0.44
N CYS A 113 -8.87 0.78 -0.61
CA CYS A 113 -7.59 1.06 -1.26
C CYS A 113 -6.57 1.45 -0.20
N HIS A 114 -5.38 0.90 -0.29
CA HIS A 114 -4.32 1.15 0.67
C HIS A 114 -2.97 1.31 -0.02
N LEU A 115 -2.04 1.87 0.72
CA LEU A 115 -0.64 1.98 0.35
C LEU A 115 0.19 1.34 1.47
N ALA A 116 1.34 0.76 1.14
CA ALA A 116 2.31 0.40 2.15
C ALA A 116 3.59 1.22 2.01
N PHE A 117 4.11 1.73 3.12
CA PHE A 117 5.50 2.19 3.14
C PHE A 117 6.42 1.04 3.59
N GLY A 118 7.62 1.02 3.01
CA GLY A 118 8.59 -0.04 3.24
C GLY A 118 8.79 -0.94 2.01
N SER A 119 9.00 -2.24 2.25
CA SER A 119 9.40 -3.21 1.22
C SER A 119 8.33 -3.42 0.17
N ALA A 120 8.75 -3.55 -1.09
CA ALA A 120 7.91 -4.00 -2.19
C ALA A 120 8.01 -5.52 -2.38
N TYR A 121 6.93 -6.14 -2.83
CA TYR A 121 6.95 -7.55 -3.22
C TYR A 121 7.64 -7.74 -4.57
N PRO A 122 8.69 -8.58 -4.66
CA PRO A 122 9.39 -8.85 -5.92
C PRO A 122 8.49 -9.40 -7.03
N THR A 123 7.41 -10.07 -6.68
CA THR A 123 6.39 -10.60 -7.60
C THR A 123 5.69 -9.53 -8.44
N CYS A 124 5.73 -8.26 -8.01
CA CYS A 124 5.17 -7.12 -8.75
C CYS A 124 5.94 -6.82 -10.05
N VAL A 125 7.14 -7.37 -10.23
CA VAL A 125 7.96 -7.23 -11.44
C VAL A 125 8.22 -8.60 -12.05
N ARG A 126 8.06 -8.72 -13.38
CA ARG A 126 8.28 -10.00 -14.07
C ARG A 126 9.70 -10.53 -13.81
N GLY A 127 9.79 -11.68 -13.16
CA GLY A 127 11.06 -12.32 -12.80
C GLY A 127 11.78 -11.67 -11.61
N GLY A 128 11.12 -10.74 -10.89
CA GLY A 128 11.70 -10.03 -9.76
C GLY A 128 12.18 -10.93 -8.64
N GLU A 129 11.50 -12.06 -8.40
CA GLU A 129 11.90 -13.06 -7.39
C GLU A 129 13.27 -13.71 -7.66
N HIS A 130 13.75 -13.63 -8.90
CA HIS A 130 15.05 -14.17 -9.33
C HIS A 130 16.11 -13.08 -9.55
N MET A 131 15.77 -11.82 -9.27
CA MET A 131 16.66 -10.67 -9.37
C MET A 131 17.47 -10.49 -8.09
N SER A 132 18.70 -9.98 -8.20
CA SER A 132 19.40 -9.43 -7.03
C SER A 132 18.70 -8.15 -6.53
N GLU A 133 18.96 -7.77 -5.29
CA GLU A 133 18.40 -6.55 -4.69
C GLU A 133 18.68 -5.29 -5.51
N GLU A 134 19.92 -5.17 -6.07
CA GLU A 134 20.27 -4.05 -6.94
C GLU A 134 19.40 -4.01 -8.20
N LYS A 135 19.16 -5.17 -8.82
CA LYS A 135 18.31 -5.27 -10.01
C LYS A 135 16.83 -5.00 -9.71
N GLN A 136 16.36 -5.43 -8.53
CA GLN A 136 15.01 -5.10 -8.06
C GLN A 136 14.86 -3.59 -7.89
N LYS A 137 15.85 -2.92 -7.28
CA LYS A 137 15.86 -1.46 -7.13
C LYS A 137 15.94 -0.73 -8.48
N GLU A 138 16.75 -1.19 -9.42
CA GLU A 138 16.80 -0.68 -10.80
C GLU A 138 15.45 -0.85 -11.51
N ALA A 139 14.74 -1.94 -11.26
CA ALA A 139 13.40 -2.20 -11.78
C ALA A 139 12.31 -1.34 -11.13
N GLY A 140 12.65 -0.60 -10.08
CA GLY A 140 11.73 0.33 -9.39
C GLY A 140 11.18 -0.17 -8.06
N LEU A 141 11.56 -1.36 -7.59
CA LEU A 141 11.11 -1.91 -6.32
C LEU A 141 11.86 -1.28 -5.14
N ASN A 142 11.12 -0.94 -4.10
CA ASN A 142 11.69 -0.50 -2.83
C ASN A 142 12.05 -1.70 -1.95
N GLN A 143 13.10 -1.54 -1.16
CA GLN A 143 13.57 -2.56 -0.22
C GLN A 143 13.67 -1.98 1.18
N SER A 144 13.15 -2.71 2.14
CA SER A 144 13.14 -2.34 3.56
C SER A 144 12.99 -3.58 4.43
N ALA A 145 13.36 -3.51 5.69
CA ALA A 145 12.98 -4.49 6.70
C ALA A 145 11.53 -4.29 7.20
N ASN A 146 10.87 -3.25 6.74
CA ASN A 146 9.53 -2.84 7.12
C ASN A 146 8.54 -3.02 5.96
N HIS A 147 7.26 -3.23 6.27
CA HIS A 147 6.12 -3.17 5.34
C HIS A 147 4.88 -2.85 6.16
N VAL A 148 4.32 -1.67 5.98
CA VAL A 148 3.20 -1.20 6.79
C VAL A 148 2.11 -0.62 5.90
N ASP A 149 0.98 -1.32 5.84
CA ASP A 149 -0.21 -0.91 5.09
C ASP A 149 -1.00 0.13 5.86
N PHE A 150 -1.48 1.14 5.14
CA PHE A 150 -2.39 2.15 5.67
C PHE A 150 -3.48 2.48 4.64
N MET A 151 -4.71 2.51 5.09
CA MET A 151 -5.90 2.65 4.26
C MET A 151 -6.11 4.09 3.83
N VAL A 152 -6.34 4.30 2.53
CA VAL A 152 -6.52 5.63 1.91
C VAL A 152 -7.84 5.77 1.15
N GLY A 153 -8.52 4.66 0.86
CA GLY A 153 -9.75 4.65 0.07
C GLY A 153 -10.94 5.24 0.80
N THR A 154 -11.60 6.19 0.15
CA THR A 154 -12.84 6.83 0.59
C THR A 154 -13.96 6.58 -0.40
N SER A 155 -15.20 6.88 -0.04
CA SER A 155 -16.36 6.70 -0.94
C SER A 155 -16.36 7.61 -2.16
N ASP A 156 -15.52 8.63 -2.17
CA ASP A 156 -15.35 9.61 -3.24
C ASP A 156 -13.96 9.53 -3.91
N LEU A 157 -13.18 8.49 -3.59
CA LEU A 157 -11.86 8.27 -4.19
C LEU A 157 -11.98 8.14 -5.71
N SER A 158 -11.20 8.93 -6.43
CA SER A 158 -11.04 8.81 -7.88
C SER A 158 -9.57 8.53 -8.21
N ILE A 159 -9.34 7.57 -9.10
CA ILE A 159 -8.00 7.23 -9.60
C ILE A 159 -8.04 7.28 -11.12
N VAL A 160 -7.11 8.02 -11.69
CA VAL A 160 -6.92 8.12 -13.15
C VAL A 160 -5.52 7.59 -13.49
N GLY A 161 -5.48 6.61 -14.36
CA GLY A 161 -4.24 6.15 -14.99
C GLY A 161 -3.93 6.97 -16.23
N THR A 162 -2.66 7.33 -16.42
CA THR A 162 -2.19 7.96 -17.67
C THR A 162 -1.30 6.97 -18.42
N THR A 163 -1.68 6.64 -19.64
CA THR A 163 -0.90 5.75 -20.51
C THR A 163 0.33 6.45 -21.06
N HIS A 164 1.27 5.70 -21.66
CA HIS A 164 2.51 6.26 -22.21
C HIS A 164 2.29 7.29 -23.34
N ASP A 165 1.14 7.21 -24.05
CA ASP A 165 0.75 8.19 -25.07
C ASP A 165 -0.01 9.40 -24.52
N GLY A 166 -0.18 9.45 -23.17
CA GLY A 166 -0.85 10.54 -22.48
C GLY A 166 -2.38 10.40 -22.39
N THR A 167 -2.94 9.26 -22.78
CA THR A 167 -4.38 9.02 -22.65
C THR A 167 -4.74 8.78 -21.18
N GLU A 168 -5.71 9.51 -20.67
CA GLU A 168 -6.25 9.32 -19.33
C GLU A 168 -7.33 8.22 -19.33
N VAL A 169 -7.20 7.29 -18.39
CA VAL A 169 -8.13 6.17 -18.20
C VAL A 169 -8.61 6.18 -16.75
N PRO A 170 -9.91 6.34 -16.50
CA PRO A 170 -10.44 6.23 -15.14
C PRO A 170 -10.29 4.78 -14.66
N VAL A 171 -9.65 4.63 -13.50
CA VAL A 171 -9.47 3.34 -12.82
C VAL A 171 -10.47 3.20 -11.68
N PHE A 172 -10.66 4.28 -10.90
CA PHE A 172 -11.67 4.39 -9.85
C PHE A 172 -12.50 5.64 -10.04
N VAL A 173 -13.80 5.49 -9.79
CA VAL A 173 -14.78 6.60 -9.71
C VAL A 173 -15.68 6.31 -8.52
N ASP A 174 -15.88 7.31 -7.66
CA ASP A 174 -16.70 7.20 -6.45
C ASP A 174 -16.33 5.96 -5.61
N GLY A 175 -15.02 5.78 -5.38
CA GLY A 175 -14.46 4.74 -4.54
C GLY A 175 -14.51 3.30 -5.10
N ASN A 176 -14.96 3.09 -6.34
CA ASN A 176 -15.11 1.78 -6.93
C ASN A 176 -14.47 1.70 -8.32
N PHE A 177 -14.23 0.48 -8.81
CA PHE A 177 -13.69 0.30 -10.16
C PHE A 177 -14.60 0.96 -11.22
N ALA A 178 -13.98 1.64 -12.17
CA ALA A 178 -14.67 2.37 -13.26
C ALA A 178 -15.06 1.50 -14.45
N PHE A 179 -14.88 0.19 -14.37
CA PHE A 179 -15.10 -0.80 -15.45
C PHE A 179 -15.75 -2.06 -14.92
#